data_e375009020e91608f5b50315d7aab96b
#
_entry.id   e375009020e91608f5b50315d7aab96b
#
_cell.length_a   1.000
_cell.length_b   1.000
_cell.length_c   1.000
_cell.angle_alpha   90.00
_cell.angle_beta   90.00
_cell.angle_gamma   90.00
#
_symmetry.space_group_name_H-M   'P 1'
#
loop_
_entity.id
_entity.type
_entity.pdbx_description
1 polymer ?
#
loop_
_entity_poly.entity_id
_entity_poly.type
_entity_poly.pdbx_seq_one_letter_code
_entity_poly.pdbx_strand_id
1 'polypeptide(L)'
;MGVGLLYHLAKEGWNDVVLVEKGELTSGSTWHAAGLIPHFIGSLSMAKIHYYGADLYTKLEAETGQATGWHGCGAVRLAINQDQVDWFHYVKGILDQVGAECHLLGPEEIKKVHPLLNTDGVLLGAHTTGDGHTDPSGITNAMAIGAKNHGAEIYRNNRVTDINALPSGEWEISTEQGKIICEHVVNAAGSFCLQVAEMVGLKIPMVNMVHQYLVTEAIPEVSALENELPVVRDPRASCYYRQEQSGLIIGPYEMRAKAWGLDGIDWGFDNALLPPDIERLEPHLTLAAKSLPVFETAGIKKVVSGPITHTPDGNFLLGPAPGLRNHWMCCAASIGITQGPGCGKYLAQWMVHGQTEINVREMDPRRYGDWACGKYTLDKSIDEYEHMYATHYPGEFRSA
;
A
#
# COMPACT_ATOMS: atom_id res chain seq x y z
N MET A 1 -6.88 -1.92 4.41
CA MET A 1 -6.48 -1.98 5.85
C MET A 1 -7.69 -2.28 6.74
N GLY A 2 -8.74 -1.46 6.82
CA GLY A 2 -9.87 -1.67 7.74
C GLY A 2 -10.53 -3.04 7.63
N VAL A 3 -10.83 -3.52 6.41
CA VAL A 3 -11.38 -4.87 6.20
C VAL A 3 -10.39 -5.97 6.63
N GLY A 4 -9.09 -5.76 6.40
CA GLY A 4 -8.06 -6.69 6.88
C GLY A 4 -8.03 -6.79 8.40
N LEU A 5 -8.21 -5.67 9.11
CA LEU A 5 -8.33 -5.69 10.57
C LEU A 5 -9.61 -6.39 11.02
N LEU A 6 -10.75 -6.07 10.40
CA LEU A 6 -12.03 -6.72 10.72
C LEU A 6 -11.93 -8.24 10.61
N TYR A 7 -11.33 -8.74 9.50
CA TYR A 7 -11.11 -10.15 9.26
C TYR A 7 -10.29 -10.82 10.37
N HIS A 8 -9.20 -10.15 10.81
CA HIS A 8 -8.34 -10.73 11.82
C HIS A 8 -8.91 -10.62 13.24
N LEU A 9 -9.60 -9.54 13.61
CA LEU A 9 -10.33 -9.47 14.88
C LEU A 9 -11.36 -10.58 15.01
N ALA A 10 -12.13 -10.82 13.95
CA ALA A 10 -13.11 -11.89 13.92
C ALA A 10 -12.44 -13.29 14.03
N LYS A 11 -11.30 -13.50 13.38
CA LYS A 11 -10.50 -14.75 13.51
C LYS A 11 -9.87 -14.91 14.88
N GLU A 12 -9.52 -13.85 15.59
CA GLU A 12 -9.04 -13.85 16.98
C GLU A 12 -10.17 -14.08 17.99
N GLY A 13 -11.43 -14.21 17.53
CA GLY A 13 -12.58 -14.51 18.36
C GLY A 13 -13.41 -13.31 18.84
N TRP A 14 -13.07 -12.09 18.38
CA TRP A 14 -13.95 -10.95 18.58
C TRP A 14 -15.08 -11.01 17.54
N ASN A 15 -16.23 -11.52 17.95
CA ASN A 15 -17.39 -11.70 17.07
C ASN A 15 -18.42 -10.55 17.18
N ASP A 16 -18.25 -9.65 18.15
CA ASP A 16 -19.02 -8.40 18.29
C ASP A 16 -18.19 -7.23 17.73
N VAL A 17 -17.89 -7.29 16.44
CA VAL A 17 -17.11 -6.29 15.72
C VAL A 17 -17.85 -5.80 14.49
N VAL A 18 -17.77 -4.49 14.25
CA VAL A 18 -18.47 -3.84 13.15
C VAL A 18 -17.52 -2.94 12.36
N LEU A 19 -17.63 -2.98 11.04
CA LEU A 19 -17.03 -2.02 10.13
C LEU A 19 -18.12 -1.11 9.58
N VAL A 20 -17.90 0.21 9.69
CA VAL A 20 -18.77 1.24 9.13
C VAL A 20 -18.06 1.90 7.96
N GLU A 21 -18.67 1.84 6.77
CA GLU A 21 -18.13 2.40 5.53
C GLU A 21 -19.08 3.47 4.97
N LYS A 22 -18.54 4.63 4.62
CA LYS A 22 -19.35 5.75 4.11
C LYS A 22 -20.00 5.46 2.75
N GLY A 23 -19.34 4.66 1.92
CA GLY A 23 -19.82 4.26 0.60
C GLY A 23 -19.86 2.75 0.44
N GLU A 24 -19.43 2.26 -0.70
CA GLU A 24 -19.21 0.83 -0.94
C GLU A 24 -17.80 0.41 -0.52
N LEU A 25 -17.60 -0.86 -0.20
CA LEU A 25 -16.26 -1.38 0.02
C LEU A 25 -15.42 -1.12 -1.22
N THR A 26 -14.16 -0.77 -1.02
CA THR A 26 -13.16 -0.47 -2.05
C THR A 26 -13.30 0.87 -2.77
N SER A 27 -14.36 1.62 -2.58
CA SER A 27 -14.65 2.86 -3.32
C SER A 27 -13.65 4.02 -3.09
N GLY A 28 -12.79 3.92 -2.06
CA GLY A 28 -11.64 4.82 -1.86
C GLY A 28 -10.47 4.49 -2.79
N SER A 29 -9.22 4.62 -2.30
CA SER A 29 -8.02 4.36 -3.11
C SER A 29 -7.83 2.88 -3.50
N THR A 30 -8.59 1.96 -2.91
CA THR A 30 -8.43 0.52 -3.14
C THR A 30 -8.71 0.13 -4.59
N TRP A 31 -9.84 0.56 -5.17
CA TRP A 31 -10.28 0.09 -6.49
C TRP A 31 -9.37 0.52 -7.66
N HIS A 32 -8.65 1.62 -7.50
CA HIS A 32 -7.74 2.13 -8.52
C HIS A 32 -6.26 1.79 -8.26
N ALA A 33 -5.95 0.99 -7.23
CA ALA A 33 -4.58 0.58 -6.95
C ALA A 33 -4.05 -0.38 -8.03
N ALA A 34 -2.74 -0.29 -8.31
CA ALA A 34 -2.09 -1.17 -9.28
C ALA A 34 -1.98 -2.64 -8.82
N GLY A 35 -2.31 -2.93 -7.57
CA GLY A 35 -2.43 -4.30 -7.04
C GLY A 35 -1.12 -5.05 -6.80
N LEU A 36 0.03 -4.39 -6.82
CA LEU A 36 1.35 -5.02 -6.66
C LEU A 36 1.59 -5.52 -5.23
N ILE A 37 2.18 -6.71 -5.10
CA ILE A 37 2.46 -7.37 -3.82
C ILE A 37 3.95 -7.74 -3.74
N PRO A 38 4.82 -6.81 -3.30
CA PRO A 38 6.26 -7.06 -3.14
C PRO A 38 6.60 -7.62 -1.76
N HIS A 39 7.57 -8.55 -1.71
CA HIS A 39 8.24 -8.94 -0.48
C HIS A 39 9.45 -8.05 -0.14
N PHE A 40 10.09 -7.49 -1.16
CA PHE A 40 11.34 -6.75 -1.03
C PHE A 40 11.17 -5.46 -0.21
N ILE A 41 11.63 -5.48 1.04
CA ILE A 41 11.57 -4.36 1.99
C ILE A 41 12.69 -4.46 3.02
N GLY A 42 13.25 -3.33 3.46
CA GLY A 42 14.44 -3.25 4.31
C GLY A 42 14.23 -3.37 5.83
N SER A 43 13.01 -3.59 6.30
CA SER A 43 12.70 -3.81 7.71
C SER A 43 12.19 -5.23 7.92
N LEU A 44 12.68 -5.90 8.96
CA LEU A 44 12.23 -7.25 9.31
C LEU A 44 10.74 -7.30 9.68
N SER A 45 10.25 -6.30 10.39
CA SER A 45 8.84 -6.23 10.76
C SER A 45 7.95 -5.99 9.54
N MET A 46 8.36 -5.09 8.65
CA MET A 46 7.66 -4.88 7.38
C MET A 46 7.72 -6.10 6.47
N ALA A 47 8.86 -6.80 6.42
CA ALA A 47 8.99 -8.04 5.65
C ALA A 47 8.02 -9.12 6.13
N LYS A 48 7.81 -9.25 7.44
CA LYS A 48 6.79 -10.15 8.02
C LYS A 48 5.37 -9.73 7.63
N ILE A 49 5.07 -8.43 7.62
CA ILE A 49 3.77 -7.90 7.18
C ILE A 49 3.51 -8.23 5.71
N HIS A 50 4.49 -7.98 4.85
CA HIS A 50 4.39 -8.24 3.41
C HIS A 50 4.26 -9.74 3.11
N TYR A 51 5.14 -10.54 3.72
CA TYR A 51 5.14 -12.00 3.55
C TYR A 51 3.80 -12.62 3.97
N TYR A 52 3.28 -12.21 5.14
CA TYR A 52 1.97 -12.66 5.61
C TYR A 52 0.85 -12.26 4.64
N GLY A 53 0.89 -11.03 4.11
CA GLY A 53 -0.12 -10.54 3.17
C GLY A 53 -0.16 -11.34 1.87
N ALA A 54 1.02 -11.60 1.28
CA ALA A 54 1.13 -12.41 0.07
C ALA A 54 0.65 -13.85 0.30
N ASP A 55 1.09 -14.48 1.40
CA ASP A 55 0.66 -15.84 1.76
C ASP A 55 -0.86 -15.93 1.97
N LEU A 56 -1.46 -14.95 2.65
CA LEU A 56 -2.91 -14.92 2.84
C LEU A 56 -3.66 -14.83 1.50
N TYR A 57 -3.20 -14.00 0.57
CA TYR A 57 -3.87 -13.80 -0.73
C TYR A 57 -3.93 -15.08 -1.57
N THR A 58 -2.94 -15.96 -1.45
CA THR A 58 -2.98 -17.28 -2.12
C THR A 58 -4.02 -18.24 -1.55
N LYS A 59 -4.53 -17.98 -0.34
CA LYS A 59 -5.43 -18.86 0.41
C LYS A 59 -6.87 -18.38 0.47
N LEU A 60 -7.09 -17.07 0.34
CA LEU A 60 -8.40 -16.43 0.55
C LEU A 60 -9.49 -16.95 -0.40
N GLU A 61 -9.18 -17.23 -1.66
CA GLU A 61 -10.16 -17.75 -2.61
C GLU A 61 -10.67 -19.12 -2.17
N ALA A 62 -9.79 -20.01 -1.73
CA ALA A 62 -10.17 -21.33 -1.22
C ALA A 62 -10.97 -21.23 0.10
N GLU A 63 -10.67 -20.23 0.96
CA GLU A 63 -11.37 -20.00 2.22
C GLU A 63 -12.78 -19.42 2.03
N THR A 64 -12.93 -18.52 1.07
CA THR A 64 -14.14 -17.66 0.97
C THR A 64 -14.98 -17.88 -0.26
N GLY A 65 -14.45 -18.56 -1.28
CA GLY A 65 -15.07 -18.70 -2.60
C GLY A 65 -15.05 -17.44 -3.46
N GLN A 66 -14.43 -16.34 -2.98
CA GLN A 66 -14.28 -15.09 -3.71
C GLN A 66 -12.94 -15.04 -4.45
N ALA A 67 -13.00 -14.87 -5.76
CA ALA A 67 -11.79 -14.72 -6.56
C ALA A 67 -10.96 -13.51 -6.10
N THR A 68 -9.65 -13.74 -5.93
CA THR A 68 -8.69 -12.73 -5.50
C THR A 68 -7.93 -12.09 -6.66
N GLY A 69 -7.97 -12.71 -7.84
CA GLY A 69 -7.17 -12.29 -8.99
C GLY A 69 -5.68 -12.33 -8.69
N TRP A 70 -5.22 -13.30 -7.88
CA TRP A 70 -3.80 -13.45 -7.57
C TRP A 70 -3.02 -14.00 -8.75
N HIS A 71 -1.96 -13.29 -9.14
CA HIS A 71 -0.99 -13.66 -10.15
C HIS A 71 0.40 -13.69 -9.50
N GLY A 72 0.92 -14.88 -9.23
CA GLY A 72 2.25 -15.11 -8.66
C GLY A 72 3.34 -15.07 -9.73
N CYS A 73 3.47 -13.96 -10.44
CA CYS A 73 4.41 -13.81 -11.56
C CYS A 73 5.85 -13.46 -11.12
N GLY A 74 6.08 -13.25 -9.83
CA GLY A 74 7.35 -12.79 -9.30
C GLY A 74 7.59 -11.29 -9.54
N ALA A 75 8.72 -10.79 -9.02
CA ALA A 75 9.18 -9.43 -9.30
C ALA A 75 10.71 -9.36 -9.41
N VAL A 76 11.20 -8.37 -10.18
CA VAL A 76 12.63 -8.04 -10.29
C VAL A 76 12.81 -6.57 -9.91
N ARG A 77 13.63 -6.31 -8.90
CA ARG A 77 14.10 -4.94 -8.59
C ARG A 77 15.50 -4.76 -9.17
N LEU A 78 15.76 -3.61 -9.82
CA LEU A 78 17.04 -3.33 -10.47
C LEU A 78 17.94 -2.49 -9.57
N ALA A 79 19.25 -2.81 -9.55
CA ALA A 79 20.30 -1.99 -8.97
C ALA A 79 21.20 -1.44 -10.09
N ILE A 80 21.45 -0.12 -10.05
CA ILE A 80 22.23 0.61 -11.07
C ILE A 80 23.44 1.33 -10.48
N ASN A 81 23.65 1.22 -9.19
CA ASN A 81 24.81 1.73 -8.48
C ASN A 81 25.19 0.79 -7.32
N GLN A 82 26.36 1.01 -6.73
CA GLN A 82 26.88 0.14 -5.68
C GLN A 82 26.04 0.19 -4.39
N ASP A 83 25.52 1.36 -4.00
CA ASP A 83 24.69 1.51 -2.81
C ASP A 83 23.43 0.62 -2.90
N GLN A 84 22.82 0.55 -4.08
CA GLN A 84 21.67 -0.34 -4.32
C GLN A 84 22.08 -1.81 -4.31
N VAL A 85 23.26 -2.17 -4.84
CA VAL A 85 23.78 -3.54 -4.75
C VAL A 85 23.95 -3.95 -3.29
N ASP A 86 24.59 -3.11 -2.48
CA ASP A 86 24.82 -3.36 -1.05
C ASP A 86 23.49 -3.47 -0.29
N TRP A 87 22.54 -2.61 -0.63
CA TRP A 87 21.17 -2.66 -0.12
C TRP A 87 20.48 -3.99 -0.46
N PHE A 88 20.64 -4.51 -1.68
CA PHE A 88 20.05 -5.79 -2.08
C PHE A 88 20.61 -6.97 -1.28
N HIS A 89 21.90 -6.99 -1.00
CA HIS A 89 22.49 -7.98 -0.11
C HIS A 89 21.93 -7.91 1.31
N TYR A 90 21.77 -6.69 1.85
CA TYR A 90 21.17 -6.49 3.16
C TYR A 90 19.71 -6.98 3.19
N VAL A 91 18.89 -6.56 2.22
CA VAL A 91 17.47 -6.96 2.14
C VAL A 91 17.31 -8.45 1.92
N LYS A 92 18.18 -9.08 1.11
CA LYS A 92 18.18 -10.54 0.96
C LYS A 92 18.32 -11.25 2.30
N GLY A 93 19.21 -10.79 3.17
CA GLY A 93 19.36 -11.35 4.52
C GLY A 93 18.09 -11.22 5.37
N ILE A 94 17.32 -10.14 5.21
CA ILE A 94 16.01 -9.97 5.86
C ILE A 94 14.99 -10.95 5.28
N LEU A 95 14.91 -11.07 3.96
CA LEU A 95 13.99 -11.98 3.28
C LEU A 95 14.24 -13.44 3.65
N ASP A 96 15.51 -13.84 3.75
CA ASP A 96 15.90 -15.18 4.21
C ASP A 96 15.38 -15.46 5.65
N GLN A 97 15.32 -14.44 6.53
CA GLN A 97 14.79 -14.58 7.90
C GLN A 97 13.27 -14.81 7.93
N VAL A 98 12.54 -14.30 6.97
CA VAL A 98 11.06 -14.49 6.89
C VAL A 98 10.66 -15.65 5.99
N GLY A 99 11.64 -16.32 5.35
CA GLY A 99 11.38 -17.44 4.44
C GLY A 99 10.92 -17.02 3.04
N ALA A 100 11.10 -15.75 2.66
CA ALA A 100 10.79 -15.27 1.32
C ALA A 100 11.97 -15.53 0.38
N GLU A 101 11.70 -16.25 -0.70
CA GLU A 101 12.73 -16.61 -1.68
C GLU A 101 13.17 -15.38 -2.49
N CYS A 102 14.47 -15.09 -2.49
CA CYS A 102 15.06 -13.98 -3.24
C CYS A 102 16.40 -14.41 -3.87
N HIS A 103 16.50 -14.28 -5.20
CA HIS A 103 17.70 -14.55 -5.97
C HIS A 103 18.33 -13.25 -6.44
N LEU A 104 19.64 -13.13 -6.26
CA LEU A 104 20.42 -12.04 -6.83
C LEU A 104 20.92 -12.45 -8.22
N LEU A 105 20.47 -11.74 -9.24
CA LEU A 105 20.66 -12.08 -10.65
C LEU A 105 21.58 -11.07 -11.34
N GLY A 106 22.52 -11.55 -12.14
CA GLY A 106 23.27 -10.72 -13.08
C GLY A 106 22.42 -10.28 -14.28
N PRO A 107 22.89 -9.29 -15.09
CA PRO A 107 22.14 -8.73 -16.22
C PRO A 107 21.63 -9.78 -17.22
N GLU A 108 22.43 -10.80 -17.54
CA GLU A 108 22.06 -11.86 -18.47
C GLU A 108 20.98 -12.82 -17.90
N GLU A 109 20.96 -12.99 -16.57
CA GLU A 109 19.94 -13.78 -15.89
C GLU A 109 18.63 -13.01 -15.81
N ILE A 110 18.67 -11.69 -15.59
CA ILE A 110 17.51 -10.81 -15.63
C ILE A 110 16.81 -10.90 -16.98
N LYS A 111 17.56 -10.90 -18.10
CA LYS A 111 16.99 -11.06 -19.44
C LYS A 111 16.27 -12.38 -19.66
N LYS A 112 16.66 -13.44 -18.94
CA LYS A 112 15.95 -14.74 -19.05
C LYS A 112 14.61 -14.72 -18.34
N VAL A 113 14.48 -13.99 -17.21
CA VAL A 113 13.21 -13.86 -16.47
C VAL A 113 12.33 -12.75 -17.00
N HIS A 114 12.91 -11.71 -17.62
CA HIS A 114 12.17 -10.60 -18.23
C HIS A 114 12.77 -10.20 -19.60
N PRO A 115 12.42 -10.90 -20.68
CA PRO A 115 13.10 -10.79 -21.98
C PRO A 115 12.97 -9.42 -22.66
N LEU A 116 11.96 -8.61 -22.29
CA LEU A 116 11.74 -7.28 -22.88
C LEU A 116 12.56 -6.19 -22.21
N LEU A 117 13.23 -6.49 -21.08
CA LEU A 117 13.95 -5.49 -20.28
C LEU A 117 15.34 -5.21 -20.87
N ASN A 118 15.65 -3.94 -21.08
CA ASN A 118 17.03 -3.50 -21.35
C ASN A 118 17.84 -3.50 -20.04
N THR A 119 18.91 -4.28 -19.99
CA THR A 119 19.76 -4.43 -18.83
C THR A 119 21.05 -3.59 -18.88
N ASP A 120 21.20 -2.72 -19.88
CA ASP A 120 22.38 -1.83 -19.99
C ASP A 120 22.47 -0.94 -18.75
N GLY A 121 23.64 -0.93 -18.10
CA GLY A 121 23.88 -0.19 -16.87
C GLY A 121 23.26 -0.79 -15.60
N VAL A 122 22.59 -1.92 -15.68
CA VAL A 122 22.13 -2.69 -14.52
C VAL A 122 23.30 -3.49 -13.96
N LEU A 123 23.55 -3.36 -12.66
CA LEU A 123 24.62 -4.10 -11.96
C LEU A 123 24.11 -5.42 -11.37
N LEU A 124 22.87 -5.40 -10.83
CA LEU A 124 22.28 -6.54 -10.14
C LEU A 124 20.76 -6.46 -10.19
N GLY A 125 20.08 -7.60 -10.15
CA GLY A 125 18.64 -7.71 -9.94
C GLY A 125 18.33 -8.51 -8.67
N ALA A 126 17.36 -8.06 -7.89
CA ALA A 126 16.77 -8.89 -6.83
C ALA A 126 15.46 -9.47 -7.35
N HIS A 127 15.43 -10.77 -7.58
CA HIS A 127 14.26 -11.52 -8.05
C HIS A 127 13.60 -12.23 -6.90
N THR A 128 12.38 -11.81 -6.55
CA THR A 128 11.53 -12.41 -5.54
C THR A 128 10.44 -13.23 -6.22
N THR A 129 10.50 -14.54 -6.09
CA THR A 129 9.63 -15.50 -6.82
C THR A 129 8.20 -15.52 -6.27
N GLY A 130 8.03 -15.23 -4.98
CA GLY A 130 6.73 -15.17 -4.30
C GLY A 130 5.97 -13.85 -4.48
N ASP A 131 6.54 -12.88 -5.17
CA ASP A 131 5.87 -11.62 -5.51
C ASP A 131 4.83 -11.82 -6.60
N GLY A 132 3.99 -10.81 -6.78
CA GLY A 132 3.00 -10.81 -7.85
C GLY A 132 2.09 -9.58 -7.80
N HIS A 133 0.89 -9.78 -8.28
CA HIS A 133 -0.17 -8.79 -8.17
C HIS A 133 -1.53 -9.45 -7.99
N THR A 134 -2.52 -8.65 -7.67
CA THR A 134 -3.86 -9.12 -7.32
C THR A 134 -4.92 -8.11 -7.77
N ASP A 135 -6.20 -8.52 -7.81
CA ASP A 135 -7.33 -7.59 -7.87
C ASP A 135 -7.59 -6.99 -6.48
N PRO A 136 -7.34 -5.67 -6.28
CA PRO A 136 -7.54 -5.04 -4.98
C PRO A 136 -8.97 -5.14 -4.44
N SER A 137 -9.96 -5.11 -5.32
CA SER A 137 -11.37 -5.25 -4.93
C SER A 137 -11.71 -6.69 -4.58
N GLY A 138 -11.19 -7.66 -5.34
CA GLY A 138 -11.37 -9.08 -5.10
C GLY A 138 -10.85 -9.50 -3.73
N ILE A 139 -9.60 -9.15 -3.39
CA ILE A 139 -9.03 -9.48 -2.06
C ILE A 139 -9.76 -8.80 -0.91
N THR A 140 -10.20 -7.56 -1.09
CA THR A 140 -10.95 -6.84 -0.05
C THR A 140 -12.30 -7.51 0.21
N ASN A 141 -13.03 -7.89 -0.84
CA ASN A 141 -14.29 -8.59 -0.72
C ASN A 141 -14.08 -10.01 -0.14
N ALA A 142 -13.01 -10.72 -0.50
CA ALA A 142 -12.68 -12.02 0.08
C ALA A 142 -12.47 -11.91 1.61
N MET A 143 -11.66 -10.95 2.07
CA MET A 143 -11.49 -10.71 3.51
C MET A 143 -12.82 -10.29 4.20
N ALA A 144 -13.67 -9.52 3.52
CA ALA A 144 -14.97 -9.13 4.05
C ALA A 144 -15.91 -10.33 4.23
N ILE A 145 -15.91 -11.25 3.28
CA ILE A 145 -16.66 -12.53 3.38
C ILE A 145 -16.10 -13.36 4.53
N GLY A 146 -14.78 -13.52 4.60
CA GLY A 146 -14.13 -14.24 5.68
C GLY A 146 -14.47 -13.66 7.06
N ALA A 147 -14.45 -12.33 7.21
CA ALA A 147 -14.85 -11.66 8.45
C ALA A 147 -16.31 -11.98 8.83
N LYS A 148 -17.24 -11.90 7.87
CA LYS A 148 -18.67 -12.23 8.10
C LYS A 148 -18.86 -13.69 8.47
N ASN A 149 -18.10 -14.62 7.89
CA ASN A 149 -18.16 -16.04 8.23
C ASN A 149 -17.75 -16.30 9.69
N HIS A 150 -17.00 -15.37 10.30
CA HIS A 150 -16.62 -15.39 11.73
C HIS A 150 -17.48 -14.48 12.61
N GLY A 151 -18.60 -13.95 12.10
CA GLY A 151 -19.60 -13.19 12.87
C GLY A 151 -19.47 -11.67 12.83
N ALA A 152 -18.48 -11.11 12.13
CA ALA A 152 -18.35 -9.65 11.99
C ALA A 152 -19.46 -9.03 11.11
N GLU A 153 -19.81 -7.79 11.41
CA GLU A 153 -20.81 -7.04 10.66
C GLU A 153 -20.17 -5.92 9.82
N ILE A 154 -20.79 -5.60 8.69
CA ILE A 154 -20.36 -4.52 7.79
C ILE A 154 -21.56 -3.68 7.39
N TYR A 155 -21.53 -2.39 7.76
CA TYR A 155 -22.53 -1.39 7.39
C TYR A 155 -21.94 -0.45 6.34
N ARG A 156 -22.45 -0.57 5.12
CA ARG A 156 -22.06 0.27 3.97
C ARG A 156 -23.04 1.42 3.79
N ASN A 157 -22.64 2.44 3.05
CA ASN A 157 -23.42 3.65 2.81
C ASN A 157 -23.90 4.28 4.12
N ASN A 158 -23.00 4.27 5.12
CA ASN A 158 -23.29 4.72 6.47
C ASN A 158 -22.09 5.50 7.04
N ARG A 159 -21.98 6.77 6.68
CA ARG A 159 -20.85 7.60 7.09
C ARG A 159 -20.88 7.87 8.60
N VAL A 160 -19.72 7.76 9.25
CA VAL A 160 -19.51 8.27 10.61
C VAL A 160 -19.53 9.80 10.57
N THR A 161 -20.33 10.40 11.42
CA THR A 161 -20.53 11.85 11.48
C THR A 161 -19.94 12.49 12.73
N ASP A 162 -19.75 11.70 13.80
CA ASP A 162 -19.14 12.17 15.04
C ASP A 162 -18.62 11.00 15.89
N ILE A 163 -17.62 11.25 16.74
CA ILE A 163 -17.01 10.25 17.63
C ILE A 163 -16.80 10.91 19.00
N ASN A 164 -17.48 10.41 20.03
CA ASN A 164 -17.47 10.99 21.37
C ASN A 164 -17.02 9.97 22.44
N ALA A 165 -16.07 10.37 23.30
CA ALA A 165 -15.75 9.59 24.49
C ALA A 165 -16.84 9.74 25.55
N LEU A 166 -17.29 8.62 26.12
CA LEU A 166 -18.29 8.60 27.18
C LEU A 166 -17.63 8.54 28.57
N PRO A 167 -18.33 9.03 29.61
CA PRO A 167 -17.82 8.92 30.99
C PRO A 167 -17.60 7.48 31.48
N SER A 168 -18.26 6.50 30.86
CA SER A 168 -18.05 5.05 31.09
C SER A 168 -16.67 4.56 30.63
N GLY A 169 -15.99 5.31 29.73
CA GLY A 169 -14.77 4.91 29.08
C GLY A 169 -14.98 4.25 27.71
N GLU A 170 -16.22 4.10 27.30
CA GLU A 170 -16.63 3.66 25.96
C GLU A 170 -16.66 4.84 24.99
N TRP A 171 -16.88 4.54 23.72
CA TRP A 171 -17.04 5.51 22.63
C TRP A 171 -18.46 5.45 22.07
N GLU A 172 -19.05 6.62 21.84
CA GLU A 172 -20.27 6.78 21.04
C GLU A 172 -19.88 7.19 19.62
N ILE A 173 -20.20 6.37 18.66
CA ILE A 173 -20.00 6.62 17.23
C ILE A 173 -21.36 6.99 16.62
N SER A 174 -21.52 8.25 16.22
CA SER A 174 -22.69 8.71 15.48
C SER A 174 -22.49 8.45 13.98
N THR A 175 -23.51 7.90 13.35
CA THR A 175 -23.53 7.63 11.91
C THR A 175 -24.78 8.19 11.28
N GLU A 176 -24.85 8.23 9.95
CA GLU A 176 -26.05 8.67 9.23
C GLU A 176 -27.27 7.77 9.47
N GLN A 177 -27.04 6.51 9.90
CA GLN A 177 -28.11 5.52 10.11
C GLN A 177 -28.39 5.22 11.59
N GLY A 178 -27.64 5.81 12.53
CA GLY A 178 -27.82 5.57 13.95
C GLY A 178 -26.55 5.72 14.78
N LYS A 179 -26.57 5.17 15.98
CA LYS A 179 -25.45 5.25 16.92
C LYS A 179 -24.93 3.87 17.30
N ILE A 180 -23.64 3.77 17.54
CA ILE A 180 -22.95 2.58 18.01
C ILE A 180 -22.21 2.94 19.29
N ILE A 181 -22.33 2.12 20.34
CA ILE A 181 -21.53 2.22 21.54
C ILE A 181 -20.51 1.07 21.53
N CYS A 182 -19.24 1.36 21.75
CA CYS A 182 -18.18 0.36 21.71
C CYS A 182 -17.03 0.70 22.66
N GLU A 183 -16.30 -0.32 23.11
CA GLU A 183 -15.12 -0.16 23.94
C GLU A 183 -13.92 0.32 23.14
N HIS A 184 -13.81 -0.13 21.90
CA HIS A 184 -12.69 0.19 21.00
C HIS A 184 -13.16 0.80 19.71
N VAL A 185 -12.47 1.85 19.26
CA VAL A 185 -12.68 2.45 17.93
C VAL A 185 -11.37 2.47 17.15
N VAL A 186 -11.45 2.23 15.85
CA VAL A 186 -10.28 2.23 14.96
C VAL A 186 -10.51 3.18 13.79
N ASN A 187 -9.64 4.17 13.65
CA ASN A 187 -9.60 5.00 12.46
C ASN A 187 -8.86 4.26 11.33
N ALA A 188 -9.62 3.78 10.36
CA ALA A 188 -9.13 3.11 9.14
C ALA A 188 -9.66 3.79 7.86
N ALA A 189 -9.98 5.08 7.94
CA ALA A 189 -10.73 5.82 6.94
C ALA A 189 -9.93 6.24 5.68
N GLY A 190 -8.72 5.67 5.46
CA GLY A 190 -7.93 5.90 4.24
C GLY A 190 -7.63 7.39 4.04
N SER A 191 -7.98 7.95 2.88
CA SER A 191 -7.76 9.37 2.58
C SER A 191 -8.51 10.32 3.52
N PHE A 192 -9.59 9.85 4.16
CA PHE A 192 -10.38 10.63 5.12
C PHE A 192 -9.89 10.55 6.57
N CYS A 193 -8.77 9.85 6.83
CA CYS A 193 -8.27 9.65 8.20
C CYS A 193 -8.02 10.95 8.97
N LEU A 194 -7.59 12.03 8.28
CA LEU A 194 -7.41 13.35 8.90
C LEU A 194 -8.73 13.88 9.46
N GLN A 195 -9.78 13.88 8.66
CA GLN A 195 -11.09 14.40 9.04
C GLN A 195 -11.74 13.56 10.16
N VAL A 196 -11.52 12.23 10.12
CA VAL A 196 -11.98 11.35 11.21
C VAL A 196 -11.17 11.56 12.49
N ALA A 197 -9.86 11.80 12.40
CA ALA A 197 -9.02 12.12 13.56
C ALA A 197 -9.42 13.46 14.22
N GLU A 198 -9.82 14.45 13.42
CA GLU A 198 -10.29 15.74 13.91
C GLU A 198 -11.56 15.63 14.76
N MET A 199 -12.44 14.63 14.51
CA MET A 199 -13.63 14.39 15.33
C MET A 199 -13.29 14.11 16.81
N VAL A 200 -12.09 13.59 17.08
CA VAL A 200 -11.59 13.32 18.43
C VAL A 200 -10.45 14.26 18.84
N GLY A 201 -10.26 15.37 18.13
CA GLY A 201 -9.24 16.37 18.41
C GLY A 201 -7.80 15.94 18.12
N LEU A 202 -7.58 14.88 17.35
CA LEU A 202 -6.25 14.43 16.95
C LEU A 202 -5.78 15.11 15.66
N LYS A 203 -4.49 15.45 15.64
CA LYS A 203 -3.75 15.79 14.44
C LYS A 203 -2.81 14.63 14.12
N ILE A 204 -2.92 14.07 12.94
CA ILE A 204 -2.09 12.95 12.51
C ILE A 204 -1.15 13.36 11.38
N PRO A 205 0.11 12.89 11.38
CA PRO A 205 1.11 13.28 10.38
C PRO A 205 0.93 12.48 9.10
N MET A 206 -0.03 12.89 8.29
CA MET A 206 -0.36 12.25 7.01
C MET A 206 -0.76 13.31 5.99
N VAL A 207 -0.44 13.08 4.72
CA VAL A 207 -1.00 13.79 3.58
C VAL A 207 -1.47 12.81 2.51
N ASN A 208 -2.44 13.23 1.72
CA ASN A 208 -2.81 12.53 0.50
C ASN A 208 -1.94 13.07 -0.65
N MET A 209 -1.26 12.17 -1.35
CA MET A 209 -0.45 12.47 -2.53
C MET A 209 -1.23 12.05 -3.78
N VAL A 210 -1.14 12.85 -4.84
CA VAL A 210 -1.65 12.46 -6.16
C VAL A 210 -0.67 11.47 -6.78
N HIS A 211 -1.09 10.22 -6.93
CA HIS A 211 -0.31 9.18 -7.61
C HIS A 211 -0.97 8.79 -8.93
N GLN A 212 -0.15 8.52 -9.93
CA GLN A 212 -0.63 8.22 -11.27
C GLN A 212 0.07 6.99 -11.84
N TYR A 213 -0.64 6.27 -12.68
CA TYR A 213 -0.06 5.29 -13.58
C TYR A 213 -0.80 5.28 -14.91
N LEU A 214 -0.14 4.84 -15.95
CA LEU A 214 -0.77 4.61 -17.24
C LEU A 214 -0.88 3.13 -17.56
N VAL A 215 -1.87 2.80 -18.36
CA VAL A 215 -2.07 1.48 -18.96
C VAL A 215 -1.89 1.63 -20.47
N THR A 216 -1.04 0.81 -21.06
CA THR A 216 -0.82 0.83 -22.50
C THR A 216 -1.94 0.10 -23.25
N GLU A 217 -2.05 0.37 -24.54
CA GLU A 217 -2.71 -0.53 -25.50
C GLU A 217 -2.00 -1.88 -25.53
N ALA A 218 -2.56 -2.85 -26.27
CA ALA A 218 -1.92 -4.15 -26.46
C ALA A 218 -0.55 -4.00 -27.13
N ILE A 219 0.45 -4.69 -26.61
CA ILE A 219 1.82 -4.73 -27.11
C ILE A 219 2.05 -6.11 -27.73
N PRO A 220 2.37 -6.19 -29.04
CA PRO A 220 2.55 -7.48 -29.73
C PRO A 220 3.57 -8.38 -29.04
N GLU A 221 4.69 -7.82 -28.58
CA GLU A 221 5.75 -8.56 -27.91
C GLU A 221 5.29 -9.15 -26.57
N VAL A 222 4.42 -8.46 -25.82
CA VAL A 222 3.81 -8.98 -24.58
C VAL A 222 2.81 -10.08 -24.93
N SER A 223 2.00 -9.88 -25.97
CA SER A 223 1.01 -10.86 -26.42
C SER A 223 1.62 -12.16 -26.92
N ALA A 224 2.88 -12.13 -27.38
CA ALA A 224 3.61 -13.30 -27.89
C ALA A 224 4.26 -14.15 -26.78
N LEU A 225 4.27 -13.69 -25.52
CA LEU A 225 4.87 -14.41 -24.41
C LEU A 225 3.98 -15.56 -23.95
N GLU A 226 4.59 -16.69 -23.65
CA GLU A 226 3.89 -17.85 -23.05
C GLU A 226 3.58 -17.65 -21.56
N ASN A 227 4.46 -16.94 -20.87
CA ASN A 227 4.34 -16.69 -19.44
C ASN A 227 4.16 -15.21 -19.15
N GLU A 228 3.47 -14.90 -18.06
CA GLU A 228 3.34 -13.54 -17.55
C GLU A 228 4.69 -13.00 -17.08
N LEU A 229 4.96 -11.74 -17.41
CA LEU A 229 6.18 -11.07 -17.02
C LEU A 229 6.22 -10.78 -15.51
N PRO A 230 7.36 -10.97 -14.84
CA PRO A 230 7.51 -10.50 -13.47
C PRO A 230 7.38 -8.97 -13.39
N VAL A 231 6.86 -8.51 -12.25
CA VAL A 231 6.81 -7.06 -11.95
C VAL A 231 8.22 -6.49 -11.90
N VAL A 232 8.46 -5.34 -12.50
CA VAL A 232 9.76 -4.66 -12.44
C VAL A 232 9.70 -3.43 -11.54
N ARG A 233 10.75 -3.21 -10.75
CA ARG A 233 11.03 -1.97 -10.02
C ARG A 233 12.29 -1.35 -10.57
N ASP A 234 12.14 -0.25 -11.31
CA ASP A 234 13.22 0.40 -12.05
C ASP A 234 13.59 1.76 -11.45
N PRO A 235 14.73 1.87 -10.74
CA PRO A 235 15.18 3.12 -10.15
C PRO A 235 15.62 4.15 -11.20
N ARG A 236 15.97 3.75 -12.45
CA ARG A 236 16.38 4.65 -13.53
C ARG A 236 15.27 5.62 -13.92
N ALA A 237 14.05 5.08 -14.00
CA ALA A 237 12.86 5.83 -14.35
C ALA A 237 12.01 6.21 -13.12
N SER A 238 12.39 5.76 -11.92
CA SER A 238 11.56 5.82 -10.71
C SER A 238 10.18 5.21 -10.95
N CYS A 239 10.13 4.04 -11.64
CA CYS A 239 8.88 3.41 -12.09
C CYS A 239 8.78 1.96 -11.63
N TYR A 240 7.53 1.51 -11.53
CA TYR A 240 7.21 0.09 -11.61
C TYR A 240 6.55 -0.25 -12.95
N TYR A 241 6.75 -1.49 -13.40
CA TYR A 241 6.10 -2.05 -14.59
C TYR A 241 5.41 -3.34 -14.22
N ARG A 242 4.19 -3.54 -14.69
CA ARG A 242 3.39 -4.74 -14.49
C ARG A 242 2.63 -5.08 -15.75
N GLN A 243 2.58 -6.36 -16.11
CA GLN A 243 1.72 -6.81 -17.19
C GLN A 243 0.23 -6.61 -16.83
N GLU A 244 -0.53 -6.10 -17.79
CA GLU A 244 -1.98 -5.94 -17.70
C GLU A 244 -2.61 -6.53 -18.97
N GLN A 245 -3.05 -7.78 -18.88
CA GLN A 245 -3.48 -8.54 -20.05
C GLN A 245 -2.37 -8.61 -21.12
N SER A 246 -2.62 -8.06 -22.32
CA SER A 246 -1.65 -7.96 -23.42
C SER A 246 -0.87 -6.64 -23.47
N GLY A 247 -1.08 -5.75 -22.51
CA GLY A 247 -0.35 -4.48 -22.36
C GLY A 247 0.45 -4.44 -21.05
N LEU A 248 0.90 -3.24 -20.70
CA LEU A 248 1.67 -2.99 -19.47
C LEU A 248 1.11 -1.80 -18.70
N ILE A 249 1.27 -1.83 -17.38
CA ILE A 249 1.13 -0.66 -16.51
C ILE A 249 2.52 -0.05 -16.31
N ILE A 250 2.59 1.29 -16.34
CA ILE A 250 3.76 2.08 -15.97
C ILE A 250 3.34 3.05 -14.87
N GLY A 251 3.90 2.90 -13.67
CA GLY A 251 3.58 3.77 -12.53
C GLY A 251 4.84 4.42 -11.96
N PRO A 252 5.07 5.70 -12.28
CA PRO A 252 6.17 6.46 -11.69
C PRO A 252 5.83 7.00 -10.30
N TYR A 253 6.87 7.21 -9.50
CA TYR A 253 6.86 8.12 -8.37
C TYR A 253 7.51 9.41 -8.84
N GLU A 254 6.68 10.36 -9.24
CA GLU A 254 7.12 11.53 -9.99
C GLU A 254 7.74 12.58 -9.09
N MET A 255 8.80 13.23 -9.59
CA MET A 255 9.31 14.49 -9.03
C MET A 255 8.26 15.61 -9.17
N ARG A 256 8.31 16.61 -8.33
CA ARG A 256 7.31 17.69 -8.20
C ARG A 256 5.95 17.12 -7.79
N ALA A 257 5.98 16.19 -6.86
CA ALA A 257 4.80 15.51 -6.34
C ALA A 257 3.77 16.52 -5.79
N LYS A 258 2.50 16.19 -5.93
CA LYS A 258 1.39 17.06 -5.50
C LYS A 258 0.64 16.42 -4.35
N ALA A 259 0.50 17.18 -3.26
CA ALA A 259 -0.45 16.84 -2.22
C ALA A 259 -1.87 17.24 -2.66
N TRP A 260 -2.87 16.55 -2.11
CA TRP A 260 -4.27 16.76 -2.42
C TRP A 260 -5.13 16.78 -1.15
N GLY A 261 -6.19 17.60 -1.16
CA GLY A 261 -7.15 17.67 -0.05
C GLY A 261 -6.57 18.23 1.25
N LEU A 262 -5.61 19.18 1.16
CA LEU A 262 -4.97 19.79 2.34
C LEU A 262 -5.96 20.57 3.22
N ASP A 263 -7.01 21.15 2.62
CA ASP A 263 -8.07 21.89 3.31
C ASP A 263 -9.30 21.01 3.61
N GLY A 264 -9.13 19.70 3.55
CA GLY A 264 -10.19 18.71 3.68
C GLY A 264 -10.64 18.13 2.34
N ILE A 265 -11.26 16.97 2.40
CA ILE A 265 -11.78 16.24 1.24
C ILE A 265 -13.32 16.29 1.32
N ASP A 266 -13.98 16.58 0.20
CA ASP A 266 -15.42 16.48 0.12
C ASP A 266 -15.87 15.05 0.45
N TRP A 267 -16.78 14.89 1.40
CA TRP A 267 -17.32 13.59 1.79
C TRP A 267 -18.01 12.85 0.64
N GLY A 268 -18.43 13.56 -0.40
CA GLY A 268 -18.97 13.01 -1.63
C GLY A 268 -17.91 12.43 -2.58
N PHE A 269 -16.59 12.62 -2.30
CA PHE A 269 -15.55 12.01 -3.11
C PHE A 269 -15.55 10.49 -2.87
N ASP A 270 -16.08 9.76 -3.84
CA ASP A 270 -16.30 8.32 -3.76
C ASP A 270 -16.22 7.71 -5.15
N ASN A 271 -15.56 6.57 -5.29
CA ASN A 271 -15.37 5.88 -6.55
C ASN A 271 -14.93 6.82 -7.71
N ALA A 272 -14.06 7.78 -7.40
CA ALA A 272 -13.66 8.86 -8.28
C ALA A 272 -12.15 8.88 -8.49
N LEU A 273 -11.73 9.40 -9.64
CA LEU A 273 -10.34 9.66 -9.99
C LEU A 273 -10.06 11.16 -9.98
N LEU A 274 -8.80 11.51 -9.78
CA LEU A 274 -8.29 12.87 -9.96
C LEU A 274 -7.94 13.11 -11.43
N PRO A 275 -7.94 14.35 -11.91
CA PRO A 275 -7.47 14.68 -13.24
C PRO A 275 -6.03 14.21 -13.44
N PRO A 276 -5.69 13.58 -14.58
CA PRO A 276 -4.33 13.19 -14.89
C PRO A 276 -3.45 14.41 -15.19
N ASP A 277 -2.17 14.29 -14.84
CA ASP A 277 -1.13 15.30 -15.10
C ASP A 277 -0.02 14.66 -15.95
N ILE A 278 -0.20 14.69 -17.25
CA ILE A 278 0.72 14.04 -18.22
C ILE A 278 2.10 14.69 -18.21
N GLU A 279 2.18 16.01 -18.00
CA GLU A 279 3.45 16.74 -17.99
C GLU A 279 4.40 16.23 -16.88
N ARG A 280 3.83 15.78 -15.73
CA ARG A 280 4.64 15.17 -14.66
C ARG A 280 5.10 13.75 -15.02
N LEU A 281 4.32 13.02 -15.82
CA LEU A 281 4.67 11.66 -16.24
C LEU A 281 5.74 11.63 -17.33
N GLU A 282 5.76 12.61 -18.23
CA GLU A 282 6.58 12.60 -19.45
C GLU A 282 8.09 12.32 -19.20
N PRO A 283 8.78 12.95 -18.22
CA PRO A 283 10.19 12.65 -17.97
C PRO A 283 10.43 11.19 -17.59
N HIS A 284 9.53 10.62 -16.79
CA HIS A 284 9.60 9.23 -16.34
C HIS A 284 9.29 8.24 -17.47
N LEU A 285 8.31 8.55 -18.33
CA LEU A 285 7.97 7.74 -19.51
C LEU A 285 9.13 7.69 -20.50
N THR A 286 9.82 8.80 -20.70
CA THR A 286 11.02 8.86 -21.56
C THR A 286 12.15 7.95 -21.02
N LEU A 287 12.33 7.89 -19.71
CA LEU A 287 13.30 6.99 -19.09
C LEU A 287 12.80 5.52 -19.08
N ALA A 288 11.51 5.30 -18.86
CA ALA A 288 10.90 3.97 -18.92
C ALA A 288 11.05 3.33 -20.31
N ALA A 289 10.93 4.12 -21.40
CA ALA A 289 11.15 3.64 -22.78
C ALA A 289 12.59 3.16 -23.02
N LYS A 290 13.59 3.75 -22.32
CA LYS A 290 14.97 3.23 -22.38
C LYS A 290 15.12 1.90 -21.64
N SER A 291 14.32 1.68 -20.61
CA SER A 291 14.33 0.44 -19.81
C SER A 291 13.55 -0.69 -20.47
N LEU A 292 12.42 -0.33 -21.08
CA LEU A 292 11.55 -1.23 -21.84
C LEU A 292 11.26 -0.61 -23.21
N PRO A 293 12.07 -0.91 -24.24
CA PRO A 293 11.95 -0.30 -25.58
C PRO A 293 10.58 -0.46 -26.24
N VAL A 294 9.79 -1.44 -25.85
CA VAL A 294 8.41 -1.63 -26.30
C VAL A 294 7.50 -0.43 -26.00
N PHE A 295 7.87 0.40 -25.03
CA PHE A 295 7.11 1.63 -24.71
C PHE A 295 7.28 2.74 -25.75
N GLU A 296 8.31 2.71 -26.61
CA GLU A 296 8.50 3.73 -27.67
C GLU A 296 7.35 3.75 -28.67
N THR A 297 6.72 2.60 -28.89
CA THR A 297 5.65 2.41 -29.88
C THR A 297 4.30 2.10 -29.26
N ALA A 298 4.24 1.83 -27.96
CA ALA A 298 3.01 1.48 -27.27
C ALA A 298 2.06 2.67 -27.16
N GLY A 299 0.81 2.49 -27.60
CA GLY A 299 -0.26 3.48 -27.37
C GLY A 299 -0.68 3.54 -25.90
N ILE A 300 -1.19 4.68 -25.46
CA ILE A 300 -1.75 4.86 -24.12
C ILE A 300 -3.25 4.58 -24.17
N LYS A 301 -3.70 3.57 -23.44
CA LYS A 301 -5.12 3.20 -23.32
C LYS A 301 -5.84 4.09 -22.30
N LYS A 302 -5.23 4.31 -21.15
CA LYS A 302 -5.75 5.19 -20.08
C LYS A 302 -4.67 5.63 -19.13
N VAL A 303 -4.93 6.75 -18.44
CA VAL A 303 -4.17 7.19 -17.26
C VAL A 303 -5.11 7.12 -16.05
N VAL A 304 -4.63 6.52 -14.98
CA VAL A 304 -5.31 6.45 -13.69
C VAL A 304 -4.60 7.39 -12.74
N SER A 305 -5.33 8.33 -12.16
CA SER A 305 -4.81 9.30 -11.19
C SER A 305 -5.70 9.31 -9.96
N GLY A 306 -5.13 9.09 -8.78
CA GLY A 306 -5.91 9.03 -7.56
C GLY A 306 -5.09 9.31 -6.31
N PRO A 307 -5.74 9.55 -5.16
CA PRO A 307 -5.03 9.82 -3.93
C PRO A 307 -4.44 8.56 -3.32
N ILE A 308 -3.21 8.68 -2.82
CA ILE A 308 -2.59 7.70 -1.91
C ILE A 308 -2.10 8.41 -0.66
N THR A 309 -2.10 7.73 0.48
CA THR A 309 -1.73 8.33 1.76
C THR A 309 -0.24 8.18 2.04
N HIS A 310 0.41 9.24 2.52
CA HIS A 310 1.81 9.24 2.91
C HIS A 310 2.02 9.88 4.28
N THR A 311 3.01 9.36 5.01
CA THR A 311 3.56 9.93 6.23
C THR A 311 4.96 10.48 5.98
N PRO A 312 5.53 11.28 6.90
CA PRO A 312 6.88 11.83 6.75
C PRO A 312 8.02 10.82 6.61
N ASP A 313 7.82 9.59 7.10
CA ASP A 313 8.80 8.49 7.03
C ASP A 313 8.38 7.33 6.12
N GLY A 314 7.27 7.48 5.38
CA GLY A 314 6.72 6.46 4.49
C GLY A 314 6.05 5.27 5.18
N ASN A 315 6.17 5.13 6.51
CA ASN A 315 5.55 4.06 7.26
C ASN A 315 4.12 4.42 7.67
N PHE A 316 3.20 3.48 7.59
CA PHE A 316 1.81 3.67 8.01
C PHE A 316 1.66 3.90 9.52
N LEU A 317 0.46 4.26 9.95
CA LEU A 317 0.10 4.46 11.35
C LEU A 317 -0.67 3.25 11.84
N LEU A 318 -0.06 2.44 12.73
CA LEU A 318 -0.62 1.19 13.23
C LEU A 318 -0.43 1.10 14.74
N GLY A 319 -1.51 1.18 15.50
CA GLY A 319 -1.45 1.09 16.96
C GLY A 319 -2.35 2.08 17.69
N PRO A 320 -2.16 2.27 19.01
CA PRO A 320 -2.99 3.17 19.79
C PRO A 320 -2.77 4.64 19.39
N ALA A 321 -3.87 5.38 19.32
CA ALA A 321 -3.84 6.82 19.05
C ALA A 321 -3.21 7.57 20.25
N PRO A 322 -2.36 8.58 20.00
CA PRO A 322 -1.75 9.36 21.06
C PRO A 322 -2.80 10.00 21.98
N GLY A 323 -2.66 9.80 23.30
CA GLY A 323 -3.49 10.46 24.31
C GLY A 323 -4.95 9.97 24.43
N LEU A 324 -5.39 9.02 23.61
CA LEU A 324 -6.76 8.50 23.62
C LEU A 324 -6.79 7.03 24.05
N ARG A 325 -7.63 6.72 25.02
CA ARG A 325 -7.82 5.35 25.50
C ARG A 325 -8.68 4.57 24.52
N ASN A 326 -8.24 3.35 24.16
CA ASN A 326 -8.98 2.42 23.30
C ASN A 326 -9.36 3.00 21.91
N HIS A 327 -8.68 4.06 21.52
CA HIS A 327 -8.75 4.58 20.14
C HIS A 327 -7.49 4.14 19.38
N TRP A 328 -7.68 3.57 18.23
CA TRP A 328 -6.61 2.92 17.44
C TRP A 328 -6.51 3.52 16.06
N MET A 329 -5.37 3.36 15.44
CA MET A 329 -5.09 3.78 14.07
C MET A 329 -4.67 2.59 13.22
N CYS A 330 -5.24 2.50 12.02
CA CYS A 330 -4.91 1.50 11.00
C CYS A 330 -4.99 2.18 9.63
N CYS A 331 -4.08 3.12 9.36
CA CYS A 331 -4.21 4.04 8.24
C CYS A 331 -2.86 4.55 7.70
N ALA A 332 -2.91 5.43 6.70
CA ALA A 332 -1.77 6.12 6.09
C ALA A 332 -0.77 5.20 5.35
N ALA A 333 -1.24 4.10 4.79
CA ALA A 333 -0.40 3.18 4.00
C ALA A 333 -0.38 3.58 2.52
N SER A 334 0.78 3.92 1.98
CA SER A 334 0.97 4.22 0.56
C SER A 334 0.80 2.99 -0.34
N ILE A 335 1.20 1.82 0.15
CA ILE A 335 1.06 0.51 -0.53
C ILE A 335 0.11 -0.42 0.26
N GLY A 336 -1.04 0.12 0.64
CA GLY A 336 -2.02 -0.53 1.53
C GLY A 336 -2.55 -1.87 1.04
N ILE A 337 -2.49 -2.18 -0.26
CA ILE A 337 -2.87 -3.48 -0.79
C ILE A 337 -1.91 -4.56 -0.27
N THR A 338 -0.60 -4.33 -0.36
CA THR A 338 0.41 -5.25 0.18
C THR A 338 0.31 -5.37 1.70
N GLN A 339 0.16 -4.24 2.37
CA GLN A 339 0.32 -4.13 3.83
C GLN A 339 -0.96 -4.47 4.61
N GLY A 340 -2.12 -4.32 3.98
CA GLY A 340 -3.43 -4.41 4.64
C GLY A 340 -3.66 -5.67 5.49
N PRO A 341 -3.40 -6.88 4.98
CA PRO A 341 -3.59 -8.10 5.76
C PRO A 341 -2.67 -8.19 6.99
N GLY A 342 -1.37 -7.92 6.80
CA GLY A 342 -0.41 -7.95 7.90
C GLY A 342 -0.69 -6.89 8.95
N CYS A 343 -1.04 -5.66 8.52
CA CYS A 343 -1.52 -4.63 9.45
C CYS A 343 -2.72 -5.10 10.25
N GLY A 344 -3.69 -5.73 9.57
CA GLY A 344 -4.87 -6.30 10.22
C GLY A 344 -4.50 -7.34 11.26
N LYS A 345 -3.64 -8.33 10.91
CA LYS A 345 -3.19 -9.38 11.81
C LYS A 345 -2.52 -8.81 13.06
N TYR A 346 -1.49 -8.01 12.86
CA TYR A 346 -0.68 -7.57 13.99
C TYR A 346 -1.39 -6.53 14.86
N LEU A 347 -2.27 -5.70 14.30
CA LEU A 347 -3.11 -4.84 15.13
C LEU A 347 -4.16 -5.63 15.89
N ALA A 348 -4.78 -6.65 15.29
CA ALA A 348 -5.72 -7.52 15.99
C ALA A 348 -5.05 -8.21 17.18
N GLN A 349 -3.85 -8.78 16.98
CA GLN A 349 -3.07 -9.34 18.11
C GLN A 349 -2.83 -8.30 19.21
N TRP A 350 -2.45 -7.08 18.84
CA TRP A 350 -2.20 -6.03 19.83
C TRP A 350 -3.46 -5.64 20.60
N MET A 351 -4.59 -5.50 19.91
CA MET A 351 -5.88 -5.17 20.53
C MET A 351 -6.39 -6.29 21.45
N VAL A 352 -6.28 -7.55 21.01
CA VAL A 352 -6.84 -8.71 21.72
C VAL A 352 -5.93 -9.17 22.87
N HIS A 353 -4.61 -9.22 22.63
CA HIS A 353 -3.64 -9.83 23.56
C HIS A 353 -2.75 -8.80 24.27
N GLY A 354 -2.88 -7.49 23.95
CA GLY A 354 -2.05 -6.44 24.49
C GLY A 354 -0.62 -6.40 23.95
N GLN A 355 -0.25 -7.30 23.05
CA GLN A 355 1.06 -7.40 22.43
C GLN A 355 0.97 -8.04 21.05
N THR A 356 2.00 -7.87 20.24
CA THR A 356 2.14 -8.47 18.90
C THR A 356 3.40 -9.30 18.82
N GLU A 357 3.43 -10.28 17.92
CA GLU A 357 4.59 -11.14 17.66
C GLU A 357 5.69 -10.48 16.82
N ILE A 358 5.50 -9.23 16.40
CA ILE A 358 6.51 -8.42 15.70
C ILE A 358 6.79 -7.12 16.45
N ASN A 359 7.94 -6.50 16.18
CA ASN A 359 8.21 -5.16 16.64
C ASN A 359 7.47 -4.13 15.76
N VAL A 360 6.49 -3.45 16.35
CA VAL A 360 5.67 -2.43 15.65
C VAL A 360 6.13 -0.99 15.86
N ARG A 361 7.29 -0.79 16.49
CA ARG A 361 7.78 0.54 16.90
C ARG A 361 7.89 1.51 15.71
N GLU A 362 8.30 1.05 14.55
CA GLU A 362 8.44 1.87 13.34
C GLU A 362 7.10 2.27 12.70
N MET A 363 5.99 1.68 13.13
CA MET A 363 4.62 1.97 12.66
C MET A 363 3.74 2.59 13.73
N ASP A 364 4.18 2.58 15.00
CA ASP A 364 3.42 3.11 16.12
C ASP A 364 3.14 4.61 15.91
N PRO A 365 1.86 5.06 15.92
CA PRO A 365 1.53 6.47 15.75
C PRO A 365 2.23 7.40 16.74
N ARG A 366 2.56 6.89 17.94
CA ARG A 366 3.23 7.63 19.02
C ARG A 366 4.72 7.91 18.75
N ARG A 367 5.28 7.40 17.64
CA ARG A 367 6.63 7.80 17.17
C ARG A 367 6.70 9.26 16.75
N TYR A 368 5.55 9.86 16.45
CA TYR A 368 5.42 11.28 16.17
C TYR A 368 4.90 12.05 17.37
N GLY A 369 5.45 13.24 17.58
CA GLY A 369 4.92 14.20 18.54
C GLY A 369 4.14 15.32 17.86
N ASP A 370 3.69 16.30 18.65
CA ASP A 370 2.91 17.46 18.17
C ASP A 370 3.66 18.33 17.14
N TRP A 371 4.98 18.21 17.08
CA TRP A 371 5.85 18.85 16.09
C TRP A 371 5.64 18.33 14.66
N ALA A 372 5.17 17.10 14.50
CA ALA A 372 4.96 16.45 13.21
C ALA A 372 3.61 16.86 12.61
N CYS A 373 3.46 18.13 12.27
CA CYS A 373 2.23 18.68 11.70
C CYS A 373 2.50 19.74 10.64
N GLY A 374 1.47 20.16 9.91
CA GLY A 374 1.51 21.27 8.97
C GLY A 374 2.60 21.12 7.91
N LYS A 375 3.45 22.16 7.79
CA LYS A 375 4.49 22.21 6.75
C LYS A 375 5.50 21.07 6.84
N TYR A 376 5.91 20.65 8.05
CA TYR A 376 6.84 19.53 8.22
C TYR A 376 6.28 18.25 7.59
N THR A 377 5.05 17.89 7.95
CA THR A 377 4.40 16.68 7.40
C THR A 377 4.28 16.75 5.87
N LEU A 378 3.90 17.90 5.34
CA LEU A 378 3.77 18.10 3.90
C LEU A 378 5.12 17.94 3.18
N ASP A 379 6.14 18.67 3.62
CA ASP A 379 7.45 18.69 2.95
C ASP A 379 8.11 17.30 3.00
N LYS A 380 8.05 16.63 4.15
CA LYS A 380 8.65 15.29 4.31
C LYS A 380 7.89 14.20 3.58
N SER A 381 6.58 14.27 3.51
CA SER A 381 5.79 13.31 2.74
C SER A 381 6.00 13.49 1.23
N ILE A 382 6.21 14.71 0.75
CA ILE A 382 6.61 14.98 -0.64
C ILE A 382 7.99 14.39 -0.90
N ASP A 383 8.97 14.68 -0.04
CA ASP A 383 10.35 14.16 -0.15
C ASP A 383 10.36 12.62 -0.17
N GLU A 384 9.59 11.97 0.72
CA GLU A 384 9.47 10.52 0.77
C GLU A 384 8.86 9.93 -0.50
N TYR A 385 7.80 10.54 -1.03
CA TYR A 385 7.17 10.13 -2.28
C TYR A 385 8.14 10.22 -3.47
N GLU A 386 8.81 11.36 -3.63
CA GLU A 386 9.72 11.64 -4.76
C GLU A 386 10.93 10.71 -4.75
N HIS A 387 11.35 10.24 -3.57
CA HIS A 387 12.53 9.41 -3.38
C HIS A 387 12.22 7.91 -3.14
N MET A 388 11.02 7.45 -3.46
CA MET A 388 10.61 6.05 -3.25
C MET A 388 11.58 5.01 -3.83
N TYR A 389 12.29 5.35 -4.90
CA TYR A 389 13.29 4.48 -5.56
C TYR A 389 14.75 4.93 -5.35
N ALA A 390 14.96 6.08 -4.74
CA ALA A 390 16.29 6.64 -4.53
C ALA A 390 16.89 6.13 -3.21
N THR A 391 17.36 4.88 -3.19
CA THR A 391 18.05 4.31 -2.04
C THR A 391 19.53 4.63 -2.11
N HIS A 392 20.07 5.25 -1.07
CA HIS A 392 21.46 5.63 -0.91
C HIS A 392 22.11 4.87 0.27
N TYR A 393 21.86 3.59 0.36
CA TYR A 393 22.39 2.74 1.42
C TYR A 393 23.89 2.48 1.22
N PRO A 394 24.73 2.50 2.29
CA PRO A 394 24.37 2.82 3.69
C PRO A 394 24.37 4.32 4.01
N GLY A 395 24.77 5.16 3.09
CA GLY A 395 24.99 6.59 3.27
C GLY A 395 23.80 7.46 2.93
N GLU A 396 22.56 6.97 3.07
CA GLU A 396 21.36 7.78 2.78
C GLU A 396 21.35 9.04 3.61
N PHE A 397 21.23 10.18 2.93
CA PHE A 397 21.13 11.49 3.54
C PHE A 397 19.93 12.25 2.98
N ARG A 398 19.08 12.76 3.87
CA ARG A 398 17.97 13.63 3.54
C ARG A 398 17.99 14.90 4.36
N SER A 399 17.54 16.00 3.78
CA SER A 399 17.44 17.27 4.49
C SER A 399 16.51 17.15 5.69
N ALA A 400 16.88 17.81 6.78
CA ALA A 400 16.10 17.83 8.02
C ALA A 400 14.79 18.65 7.85
#